data_fc63cc0057db08552c1a801e931d556c
#
_entry.id   fc63cc0057db08552c1a801e931d556c
#
_cell.length_a   1.000
_cell.length_b   1.000
_cell.length_c   1.000
_cell.angle_alpha   90.00
_cell.angle_beta   90.00
_cell.angle_gamma   90.00
#
_symmetry.space_group_name_H-M   'P 1'
#
loop_
_entity.id
_entity.type
_entity.pdbx_description
1 polymer ?
#
loop_
_entity_poly.entity_id
_entity_poly.type
_entity_poly.pdbx_seq_one_letter_code
_entity_poly.pdbx_strand_id
1 'polypeptide(L)'
;MRNVAKAGLVILGLAAMSASSLAATSNFVRPVANTLRAAEFGKTLPPIGYVDFCGRGEDECKFHGGKIEAQNVTSETWGQIEQVNKYVNTKIRPATDMELYHVADYWTYPVDAGDCEDYALLKKRYLQGLGFSADVLLMTVVLDENNEGHAVLTISTNKGDYVLDNRRREILRWDETGYTFLKRQSQIQANQWVSLQPVQPQASTIQIPVGTKSK
;
A
#
# COMPACT_ATOMS: atom_id res chain seq x y z
N MET A 1 74.89 16.33 59.71
CA MET A 1 74.15 15.12 59.94
C MET A 1 72.77 15.35 59.31
N ARG A 2 72.54 14.63 58.26
CA ARG A 2 71.51 14.99 57.22
C ARG A 2 70.14 14.37 57.56
N ASN A 3 69.15 15.22 57.74
CA ASN A 3 67.75 14.81 57.82
C ASN A 3 67.17 14.59 56.41
N VAL A 4 66.66 13.39 56.14
CA VAL A 4 65.97 13.07 54.91
C VAL A 4 64.47 13.10 55.18
N ALA A 5 63.79 14.02 54.53
CA ALA A 5 62.34 14.14 54.56
C ALA A 5 61.71 13.16 53.59
N LYS A 6 60.77 12.34 54.04
CA LYS A 6 59.98 11.46 53.22
C LYS A 6 58.73 12.21 52.71
N ALA A 7 58.66 12.41 51.39
CA ALA A 7 57.48 12.92 50.76
C ALA A 7 56.47 11.78 50.54
N GLY A 8 55.27 11.90 51.06
CA GLY A 8 54.14 10.98 50.86
C GLY A 8 53.38 11.35 49.58
N LEU A 9 53.28 10.45 48.69
CA LEU A 9 52.49 10.58 47.45
C LEU A 9 51.00 10.18 47.70
N VAL A 10 50.13 11.18 47.64
CA VAL A 10 48.68 10.94 47.68
C VAL A 10 48.19 10.66 46.26
N ILE A 11 47.75 9.43 46.01
CA ILE A 11 47.12 9.05 44.75
C ILE A 11 45.61 9.29 44.87
N LEU A 12 45.10 10.36 44.20
CA LEU A 12 43.67 10.55 44.01
C LEU A 12 43.18 9.55 42.93
N GLY A 13 42.39 8.56 43.34
CA GLY A 13 41.70 7.67 42.40
C GLY A 13 40.49 8.36 41.80
N LEU A 14 40.52 8.65 40.49
CA LEU A 14 39.32 9.02 39.72
C LEU A 14 38.51 7.76 39.47
N ALA A 15 37.35 7.66 40.10
CA ALA A 15 36.35 6.66 39.75
C ALA A 15 35.61 7.09 38.46
N ALA A 16 35.91 6.42 37.35
CA ALA A 16 35.16 6.59 36.11
C ALA A 16 33.82 5.85 36.22
N MET A 17 32.71 6.58 36.36
CA MET A 17 31.37 6.03 36.26
C MET A 17 31.06 5.75 34.78
N SER A 18 31.10 4.49 34.39
CA SER A 18 30.65 4.02 33.07
C SER A 18 29.12 4.04 33.04
N ALA A 19 28.54 5.02 32.37
CA ALA A 19 27.13 5.03 32.06
C ALA A 19 26.84 3.99 30.95
N SER A 20 26.30 2.85 31.34
CA SER A 20 25.79 1.85 30.40
C SER A 20 24.50 2.37 29.77
N SER A 21 24.56 2.85 28.53
CA SER A 21 23.39 3.15 27.74
C SER A 21 22.70 1.86 27.34
N LEU A 22 21.58 1.55 27.98
CA LEU A 22 20.65 0.51 27.51
C LEU A 22 20.03 0.99 26.19
N ALA A 23 20.61 0.58 25.08
CA ALA A 23 19.95 0.68 23.79
C ALA A 23 18.74 -0.26 23.81
N ALA A 24 17.54 0.31 23.96
CA ALA A 24 16.31 -0.43 23.75
C ALA A 24 16.23 -0.81 22.27
N THR A 25 16.65 -2.04 21.94
CA THR A 25 16.34 -2.64 20.66
C THR A 25 14.84 -2.88 20.61
N SER A 26 14.11 -1.98 19.96
CA SER A 26 12.74 -2.25 19.57
C SER A 26 12.80 -3.41 18.56
N ASN A 27 12.54 -4.61 19.02
CA ASN A 27 12.24 -5.74 18.18
C ASN A 27 10.94 -5.42 17.44
N PHE A 28 11.04 -4.75 16.30
CA PHE A 28 10.00 -4.76 15.29
C PHE A 28 9.90 -6.22 14.84
N VAL A 29 9.05 -6.98 15.52
CA VAL A 29 8.55 -8.23 15.00
C VAL A 29 7.78 -7.85 13.74
N ARG A 30 8.43 -7.92 12.58
CA ARG A 30 7.68 -8.03 11.33
C ARG A 30 6.76 -9.23 11.53
N PRO A 31 5.45 -9.06 11.43
CA PRO A 31 4.60 -10.23 11.36
C PRO A 31 5.12 -11.01 10.16
N VAL A 32 5.59 -12.21 10.38
CA VAL A 32 5.77 -13.21 9.33
C VAL A 32 4.35 -13.58 8.95
N ALA A 33 3.74 -12.72 8.18
CA ALA A 33 2.44 -12.96 7.62
C ALA A 33 2.63 -13.91 6.45
N ASN A 34 2.59 -15.19 6.74
CA ASN A 34 2.16 -16.20 5.78
C ASN A 34 0.64 -16.02 5.59
N THR A 35 0.19 -14.78 5.40
CA THR A 35 -1.19 -14.45 5.12
C THR A 35 -1.33 -14.42 3.62
N LEU A 36 -2.08 -15.35 3.09
CA LEU A 36 -2.43 -15.41 1.68
C LEU A 36 -3.07 -14.10 1.19
N ARG A 37 -3.53 -13.25 2.10
CA ARG A 37 -4.18 -11.95 1.84
C ARG A 37 -3.44 -10.80 2.50
N ALA A 38 -3.46 -9.65 1.84
CA ALA A 38 -2.94 -8.41 2.42
C ALA A 38 -3.77 -7.98 3.63
N ALA A 39 -3.09 -7.67 4.75
CA ALA A 39 -3.75 -7.24 5.99
C ALA A 39 -4.34 -5.82 5.84
N GLU A 40 -5.52 -5.60 6.42
CA GLU A 40 -6.19 -4.31 6.44
C GLU A 40 -6.05 -3.63 7.81
N PHE A 41 -5.74 -2.33 7.79
CA PHE A 41 -5.45 -1.54 9.00
C PHE A 41 -6.45 -0.40 9.23
N GLY A 42 -7.68 -0.56 8.71
CA GLY A 42 -8.76 0.40 8.89
C GLY A 42 -9.02 1.28 7.68
N LYS A 43 -9.98 2.19 7.84
CA LYS A 43 -10.44 3.06 6.74
C LYS A 43 -9.40 4.10 6.37
N THR A 44 -9.34 4.42 5.08
CA THR A 44 -8.50 5.50 4.54
C THR A 44 -9.25 6.27 3.46
N LEU A 45 -8.69 7.39 3.02
CA LEU A 45 -9.25 8.16 1.91
C LEU A 45 -8.95 7.48 0.56
N PRO A 46 -9.91 7.48 -0.38
CA PRO A 46 -9.66 7.06 -1.75
C PRO A 46 -8.60 7.95 -2.44
N PRO A 47 -8.02 7.51 -3.57
CA PRO A 47 -7.28 8.40 -4.47
C PRO A 47 -8.19 9.51 -4.98
N ILE A 48 -7.64 10.70 -5.22
CA ILE A 48 -8.46 11.83 -5.67
C ILE A 48 -9.02 11.58 -7.07
N GLY A 49 -8.26 11.01 -8.00
CA GLY A 49 -8.72 10.64 -9.32
C GLY A 49 -9.87 9.63 -9.30
N TYR A 50 -9.87 8.69 -8.32
CA TYR A 50 -11.00 7.78 -8.12
C TYR A 50 -12.26 8.52 -7.60
N VAL A 51 -12.10 9.51 -6.73
CA VAL A 51 -13.23 10.35 -6.27
C VAL A 51 -13.86 11.09 -7.45
N ASP A 52 -13.04 11.69 -8.29
CA ASP A 52 -13.48 12.41 -9.48
C ASP A 52 -14.13 11.47 -10.51
N PHE A 53 -13.58 10.27 -10.69
CA PHE A 53 -14.17 9.21 -11.51
C PHE A 53 -15.58 8.84 -11.01
N CYS A 54 -15.74 8.60 -9.72
CA CYS A 54 -17.05 8.33 -9.12
C CYS A 54 -18.01 9.50 -9.20
N GLY A 55 -17.51 10.73 -9.13
CA GLY A 55 -18.28 11.96 -9.27
C GLY A 55 -18.95 12.10 -10.65
N ARG A 56 -18.43 11.44 -11.67
CA ARG A 56 -19.04 11.37 -13.00
C ARG A 56 -20.19 10.35 -13.13
N GLY A 57 -20.57 9.69 -12.03
CA GLY A 57 -21.73 8.80 -11.97
C GLY A 57 -21.47 7.37 -12.45
N GLU A 58 -20.23 6.92 -12.42
CA GLU A 58 -19.82 5.60 -12.89
C GLU A 58 -20.45 4.47 -12.04
N ASP A 59 -20.91 3.42 -12.72
CA ASP A 59 -21.54 2.24 -12.10
C ASP A 59 -20.59 1.50 -11.16
N GLU A 60 -19.28 1.57 -11.46
CA GLU A 60 -18.21 1.01 -10.64
C GLU A 60 -18.25 1.46 -9.18
N CYS A 61 -18.73 2.66 -8.93
CA CYS A 61 -18.75 3.29 -7.60
C CYS A 61 -20.01 2.99 -6.79
N LYS A 62 -20.94 2.25 -7.38
CA LYS A 62 -22.18 1.87 -6.70
C LYS A 62 -21.93 0.78 -5.67
N PHE A 63 -22.77 0.73 -4.66
CA PHE A 63 -22.74 -0.31 -3.65
C PHE A 63 -23.02 -1.69 -4.27
N HIS A 64 -22.17 -2.67 -4.00
CA HIS A 64 -22.29 -4.01 -4.57
C HIS A 64 -22.81 -5.08 -3.60
N GLY A 65 -22.86 -4.81 -2.31
CA GLY A 65 -23.49 -5.69 -1.33
C GLY A 65 -22.55 -6.50 -0.43
N GLY A 66 -21.27 -6.59 -0.73
CA GLY A 66 -20.23 -7.19 0.15
C GLY A 66 -20.51 -8.63 0.59
N LYS A 67 -21.02 -9.48 -0.31
CA LYS A 67 -21.46 -10.85 0.02
C LYS A 67 -20.39 -11.91 -0.22
N ILE A 68 -19.38 -11.61 -1.04
CA ILE A 68 -18.36 -12.56 -1.45
C ILE A 68 -17.00 -12.11 -0.95
N GLU A 69 -16.44 -12.84 0.02
CA GLU A 69 -15.13 -12.53 0.58
C GLU A 69 -13.96 -12.96 -0.32
N ALA A 70 -14.17 -14.01 -1.14
CA ALA A 70 -13.14 -14.55 -2.01
C ALA A 70 -13.72 -15.25 -3.21
N GLN A 71 -13.09 -15.06 -4.37
CA GLN A 71 -13.37 -15.86 -5.56
C GLN A 71 -12.87 -17.29 -5.36
N ASN A 72 -13.71 -18.26 -5.59
CA ASN A 72 -13.26 -19.65 -5.66
C ASN A 72 -12.55 -19.90 -7.00
N VAL A 73 -11.28 -20.23 -6.94
CA VAL A 73 -10.44 -20.41 -8.13
C VAL A 73 -10.46 -21.87 -8.57
N THR A 74 -11.00 -22.11 -9.76
CA THR A 74 -10.88 -23.34 -10.56
C THR A 74 -9.91 -23.09 -11.73
N SER A 75 -9.56 -24.13 -12.48
CA SER A 75 -8.77 -23.97 -13.69
C SER A 75 -9.46 -23.09 -14.73
N GLU A 76 -10.79 -23.17 -14.81
CA GLU A 76 -11.60 -22.36 -15.73
C GLU A 76 -11.56 -20.87 -15.33
N THR A 77 -11.90 -20.53 -14.07
CA THR A 77 -11.91 -19.14 -13.59
C THR A 77 -10.53 -18.53 -13.61
N TRP A 78 -9.49 -19.32 -13.32
CA TRP A 78 -8.11 -18.84 -13.44
C TRP A 78 -7.75 -18.52 -14.90
N GLY A 79 -8.11 -19.39 -15.84
CA GLY A 79 -7.92 -19.13 -17.27
C GLY A 79 -8.63 -17.85 -17.76
N GLN A 80 -9.82 -17.57 -17.24
CA GLN A 80 -10.54 -16.30 -17.53
C GLN A 80 -9.78 -15.09 -16.99
N ILE A 81 -9.23 -15.16 -15.76
CA ILE A 81 -8.44 -14.09 -15.16
C ILE A 81 -7.18 -13.81 -16.01
N GLU A 82 -6.45 -14.87 -16.38
CA GLU A 82 -5.25 -14.75 -17.24
C GLU A 82 -5.58 -14.16 -18.60
N GLN A 83 -6.68 -14.61 -19.20
CA GLN A 83 -7.11 -14.12 -20.51
C GLN A 83 -7.47 -12.64 -20.48
N VAL A 84 -8.19 -12.17 -19.46
CA VAL A 84 -8.52 -10.75 -19.29
C VAL A 84 -7.26 -9.92 -19.07
N ASN A 85 -6.35 -10.37 -18.17
CA ASN A 85 -5.10 -9.66 -17.94
C ASN A 85 -4.29 -9.49 -19.22
N LYS A 86 -4.09 -10.59 -19.95
CA LYS A 86 -3.36 -10.60 -21.24
C LYS A 86 -4.05 -9.75 -22.29
N TYR A 87 -5.38 -9.86 -22.42
CA TYR A 87 -6.13 -9.12 -23.42
C TYR A 87 -6.00 -7.61 -23.21
N VAL A 88 -6.27 -7.12 -22.01
CA VAL A 88 -6.19 -5.69 -21.70
C VAL A 88 -4.77 -5.17 -21.87
N ASN A 89 -3.75 -5.90 -21.36
CA ASN A 89 -2.35 -5.50 -21.49
C ASN A 89 -1.88 -5.45 -22.96
N THR A 90 -2.52 -6.20 -23.85
CA THR A 90 -2.18 -6.19 -25.28
C THR A 90 -2.99 -5.15 -26.06
N LYS A 91 -4.24 -4.95 -25.66
CA LYS A 91 -5.20 -4.10 -26.39
C LYS A 91 -4.94 -2.62 -26.15
N ILE A 92 -4.62 -2.24 -24.93
CA ILE A 92 -4.44 -0.85 -24.53
C ILE A 92 -2.96 -0.46 -24.70
N ARG A 93 -2.70 0.68 -25.34
CA ARG A 93 -1.38 1.27 -25.47
C ARG A 93 -1.07 2.13 -24.24
N PRO A 94 0.12 1.99 -23.63
CA PRO A 94 0.51 2.86 -22.52
C PRO A 94 0.57 4.32 -22.95
N ALA A 95 -0.09 5.19 -22.20
CA ALA A 95 -0.02 6.63 -22.34
C ALA A 95 -0.46 7.27 -21.02
N THR A 96 0.20 8.33 -20.62
CA THR A 96 -0.13 9.06 -19.40
C THR A 96 -1.35 9.94 -19.57
N ASP A 97 -2.03 10.26 -18.49
CA ASP A 97 -3.13 11.22 -18.46
C ASP A 97 -2.73 12.60 -18.97
N MET A 98 -1.49 13.01 -18.69
CA MET A 98 -0.96 14.26 -19.20
C MET A 98 -0.88 14.28 -20.73
N GLU A 99 -0.53 13.14 -21.36
CA GLU A 99 -0.48 13.01 -22.83
C GLU A 99 -1.88 12.96 -23.44
N LEU A 100 -2.85 12.30 -22.78
CA LEU A 100 -4.19 12.08 -23.31
C LEU A 100 -5.16 13.22 -22.99
N TYR A 101 -5.14 13.73 -21.77
CA TYR A 101 -6.17 14.61 -21.22
C TYR A 101 -5.63 15.95 -20.71
N HIS A 102 -4.29 16.16 -20.70
CA HIS A 102 -3.63 17.36 -20.18
C HIS A 102 -3.88 17.63 -18.69
N VAL A 103 -4.14 16.58 -17.92
CA VAL A 103 -4.29 16.60 -16.46
C VAL A 103 -3.36 15.55 -15.85
N ALA A 104 -3.11 15.65 -14.54
CA ALA A 104 -2.13 14.81 -13.87
C ALA A 104 -2.67 13.44 -13.45
N ASP A 105 -4.00 13.30 -13.27
CA ASP A 105 -4.64 12.08 -12.74
C ASP A 105 -6.11 12.08 -13.21
N TYR A 106 -6.49 11.20 -14.14
CA TYR A 106 -7.81 11.14 -14.75
C TYR A 106 -8.29 9.71 -14.98
N TRP A 107 -8.75 9.08 -13.94
CA TRP A 107 -9.27 7.72 -13.98
C TRP A 107 -10.44 7.57 -14.94
N THR A 108 -10.34 6.69 -15.92
CA THR A 108 -11.39 6.44 -16.90
C THR A 108 -11.31 5.02 -17.46
N TYR A 109 -12.32 4.62 -18.23
CA TYR A 109 -12.22 3.39 -19.02
C TYR A 109 -11.51 3.71 -20.34
N PRO A 110 -10.32 3.16 -20.60
CA PRO A 110 -9.56 3.47 -21.80
C PRO A 110 -10.23 2.88 -23.04
N VAL A 111 -10.14 3.59 -24.16
CA VAL A 111 -10.61 3.08 -25.47
C VAL A 111 -9.47 2.32 -26.16
N ASP A 112 -8.33 2.96 -26.36
CA ASP A 112 -7.15 2.43 -27.04
C ASP A 112 -5.83 2.75 -26.35
N ALA A 113 -5.81 3.70 -25.42
CA ALA A 113 -4.65 4.09 -24.64
C ALA A 113 -5.07 4.55 -23.23
N GLY A 114 -4.17 4.40 -22.26
CA GLY A 114 -4.36 4.79 -20.87
C GLY A 114 -3.16 4.44 -20.02
N ASP A 115 -3.22 4.78 -18.73
CA ASP A 115 -2.18 4.43 -17.76
C ASP A 115 -2.64 3.37 -16.72
N CYS A 116 -1.97 3.26 -15.59
CA CYS A 116 -2.10 2.08 -14.74
C CYS A 116 -3.51 1.86 -14.19
N GLU A 117 -4.20 2.90 -13.74
CA GLU A 117 -5.55 2.82 -13.19
C GLU A 117 -6.60 2.50 -14.26
N ASP A 118 -6.41 3.02 -15.46
CA ASP A 118 -7.29 2.76 -16.59
C ASP A 118 -7.28 1.29 -16.98
N TYR A 119 -6.07 0.70 -17.04
CA TYR A 119 -5.93 -0.75 -17.24
C TYR A 119 -6.62 -1.54 -16.13
N ALA A 120 -6.44 -1.14 -14.87
CA ALA A 120 -7.04 -1.83 -13.73
C ALA A 120 -8.58 -1.75 -13.76
N LEU A 121 -9.14 -0.57 -14.06
CA LEU A 121 -10.59 -0.37 -14.24
C LEU A 121 -11.13 -1.24 -15.36
N LEU A 122 -10.45 -1.28 -16.51
CA LEU A 122 -10.91 -2.06 -17.65
C LEU A 122 -10.87 -3.58 -17.38
N LYS A 123 -9.82 -4.07 -16.73
CA LYS A 123 -9.73 -5.47 -16.29
C LYS A 123 -10.87 -5.83 -15.35
N LYS A 124 -11.14 -4.96 -14.37
CA LYS A 124 -12.24 -5.13 -13.44
C LYS A 124 -13.58 -5.24 -14.18
N ARG A 125 -13.86 -4.31 -15.09
CA ARG A 125 -15.08 -4.31 -15.89
C ARG A 125 -15.25 -5.59 -16.73
N TYR A 126 -14.18 -6.08 -17.35
CA TYR A 126 -14.25 -7.33 -18.12
C TYR A 126 -14.49 -8.56 -17.24
N LEU A 127 -13.83 -8.64 -16.09
CA LEU A 127 -14.06 -9.73 -15.14
C LEU A 127 -15.48 -9.71 -14.58
N GLN A 128 -16.03 -8.54 -14.26
CA GLN A 128 -17.43 -8.39 -13.88
C GLN A 128 -18.37 -8.87 -15.00
N GLY A 129 -18.08 -8.55 -16.26
CA GLY A 129 -18.81 -9.02 -17.42
C GLY A 129 -18.77 -10.55 -17.59
N LEU A 130 -17.75 -11.23 -17.06
CA LEU A 130 -17.63 -12.69 -17.00
C LEU A 130 -18.28 -13.30 -15.74
N GLY A 131 -18.93 -12.48 -14.88
CA GLY A 131 -19.65 -12.93 -13.69
C GLY A 131 -18.84 -12.93 -12.40
N PHE A 132 -17.62 -12.40 -12.39
CA PHE A 132 -16.88 -12.19 -11.14
C PHE A 132 -17.54 -11.09 -10.32
N SER A 133 -17.66 -11.31 -9.00
CA SER A 133 -18.22 -10.29 -8.13
C SER A 133 -17.30 -9.07 -8.01
N ALA A 134 -17.89 -7.87 -7.99
CA ALA A 134 -17.14 -6.64 -7.69
C ALA A 134 -16.46 -6.67 -6.32
N ASP A 135 -17.02 -7.42 -5.36
CA ASP A 135 -16.52 -7.53 -3.99
C ASP A 135 -15.11 -8.14 -3.90
N VAL A 136 -14.72 -8.92 -4.91
CA VAL A 136 -13.41 -9.58 -4.95
C VAL A 136 -12.42 -8.90 -5.91
N LEU A 137 -12.86 -7.91 -6.67
CA LEU A 137 -12.08 -7.17 -7.66
C LEU A 137 -11.79 -5.75 -7.13
N LEU A 138 -10.61 -5.56 -6.57
CA LEU A 138 -10.30 -4.40 -5.73
C LEU A 138 -9.25 -3.51 -6.40
N MET A 139 -9.63 -2.28 -6.76
CA MET A 139 -8.66 -1.26 -7.15
C MET A 139 -7.68 -1.04 -6.01
N THR A 140 -6.40 -1.11 -6.29
CA THR A 140 -5.33 -1.11 -5.28
C THR A 140 -4.24 -0.13 -5.67
N VAL A 141 -3.80 0.70 -4.73
CA VAL A 141 -2.68 1.63 -4.90
C VAL A 141 -1.47 1.09 -4.17
N VAL A 142 -0.36 1.06 -4.88
CA VAL A 142 0.92 0.58 -4.39
C VAL A 142 2.03 1.60 -4.68
N LEU A 143 3.20 1.41 -4.07
CA LEU A 143 4.46 1.92 -4.59
C LEU A 143 5.17 0.76 -5.28
N ASP A 144 5.69 1.00 -6.47
CA ASP A 144 6.48 0.04 -7.21
C ASP A 144 7.90 -0.13 -6.63
N GLU A 145 8.76 -0.87 -7.32
CA GLU A 145 10.14 -1.14 -6.88
C GLU A 145 11.02 0.12 -6.82
N ASN A 146 10.61 1.19 -7.51
CA ASN A 146 11.29 2.50 -7.52
C ASN A 146 10.67 3.47 -6.52
N ASN A 147 9.69 3.05 -5.71
CA ASN A 147 8.85 3.88 -4.85
C ASN A 147 8.00 4.91 -5.61
N GLU A 148 7.64 4.61 -6.86
CA GLU A 148 6.71 5.41 -7.65
C GLU A 148 5.28 4.92 -7.43
N GLY A 149 4.32 5.87 -7.45
CA GLY A 149 2.89 5.53 -7.33
C GLY A 149 2.41 4.68 -8.50
N HIS A 150 1.66 3.61 -8.20
CA HIS A 150 1.14 2.71 -9.20
C HIS A 150 -0.23 2.16 -8.79
N ALA A 151 -1.12 1.92 -9.74
CA ALA A 151 -2.41 1.32 -9.53
C ALA A 151 -2.50 -0.05 -10.20
N VAL A 152 -3.06 -1.02 -9.48
CA VAL A 152 -3.25 -2.39 -9.97
C VAL A 152 -4.65 -2.88 -9.60
N LEU A 153 -5.11 -3.94 -10.28
CA LEU A 153 -6.28 -4.66 -9.84
C LEU A 153 -5.85 -5.84 -8.97
N THR A 154 -6.32 -5.88 -7.73
CA THR A 154 -6.17 -7.06 -6.87
C THR A 154 -7.44 -7.91 -6.95
N ILE A 155 -7.30 -9.21 -7.16
CA ILE A 155 -8.40 -10.16 -7.02
C ILE A 155 -8.23 -10.98 -5.75
N SER A 156 -9.23 -10.92 -4.86
CA SER A 156 -9.25 -11.71 -3.62
C SER A 156 -9.80 -13.11 -3.91
N THR A 157 -9.00 -14.15 -3.64
CA THR A 157 -9.34 -15.53 -3.95
C THR A 157 -9.23 -16.43 -2.73
N ASN A 158 -9.78 -17.64 -2.82
CA ASN A 158 -9.60 -18.68 -1.80
C ASN A 158 -8.15 -19.20 -1.68
N LYS A 159 -7.25 -18.77 -2.61
CA LYS A 159 -5.82 -19.10 -2.59
C LYS A 159 -4.93 -17.91 -2.26
N GLY A 160 -5.54 -16.75 -1.99
CA GLY A 160 -4.83 -15.52 -1.65
C GLY A 160 -5.25 -14.35 -2.55
N ASP A 161 -4.61 -13.20 -2.32
CA ASP A 161 -4.79 -12.00 -3.13
C ASP A 161 -3.78 -12.02 -4.28
N TYR A 162 -4.27 -11.94 -5.52
CA TYR A 162 -3.44 -11.91 -6.73
C TYR A 162 -3.56 -10.57 -7.44
N VAL A 163 -2.48 -10.17 -8.10
CA VAL A 163 -2.34 -8.86 -8.73
C VAL A 163 -2.32 -8.97 -10.25
N LEU A 164 -3.24 -8.27 -10.90
CA LEU A 164 -3.31 -8.09 -12.34
C LEU A 164 -2.72 -6.72 -12.69
N ASP A 165 -1.51 -6.73 -13.20
CA ASP A 165 -0.69 -5.56 -13.48
C ASP A 165 -0.58 -5.30 -14.99
N ASN A 166 -0.54 -4.03 -15.42
CA ASN A 166 -0.30 -3.69 -16.82
C ASN A 166 1.19 -3.76 -17.20
N ARG A 167 2.10 -3.70 -16.24
CA ARG A 167 3.56 -3.77 -16.43
C ARG A 167 4.09 -5.19 -16.48
N ARG A 168 3.30 -6.20 -16.06
CA ARG A 168 3.70 -7.60 -15.96
C ARG A 168 2.74 -8.52 -16.69
N ARG A 169 3.29 -9.58 -17.27
CA ARG A 169 2.48 -10.64 -17.91
C ARG A 169 1.92 -11.61 -16.88
N GLU A 170 2.76 -11.91 -15.87
CA GLU A 170 2.48 -12.87 -14.82
C GLU A 170 1.53 -12.24 -13.78
N ILE A 171 0.56 -13.04 -13.36
CA ILE A 171 -0.31 -12.71 -12.23
C ILE A 171 0.38 -13.26 -10.99
N LEU A 172 0.90 -12.38 -10.16
CA LEU A 172 1.63 -12.71 -8.95
C LEU A 172 0.74 -12.59 -7.72
N ARG A 173 1.04 -13.34 -6.68
CA ARG A 173 0.45 -13.10 -5.38
C ARG A 173 1.00 -11.76 -4.83
N TRP A 174 0.19 -11.05 -4.06
CA TRP A 174 0.50 -9.70 -3.59
C TRP A 174 1.88 -9.57 -2.92
N ASP A 175 2.29 -10.56 -2.11
CA ASP A 175 3.57 -10.60 -1.40
C ASP A 175 4.77 -11.04 -2.27
N GLU A 176 4.53 -11.43 -3.51
CA GLU A 176 5.55 -11.82 -4.50
C GLU A 176 5.84 -10.70 -5.51
N THR A 177 5.08 -9.60 -5.47
CA THR A 177 5.22 -8.50 -6.45
C THR A 177 6.45 -7.63 -6.24
N GLY A 178 6.96 -7.55 -5.01
CA GLY A 178 7.98 -6.59 -4.61
C GLY A 178 7.43 -5.18 -4.36
N TYR A 179 6.11 -4.96 -4.47
CA TYR A 179 5.45 -3.68 -4.25
C TYR A 179 5.17 -3.40 -2.78
N THR A 180 5.10 -2.11 -2.43
CA THR A 180 4.58 -1.65 -1.15
C THR A 180 3.11 -1.31 -1.30
N PHE A 181 2.23 -2.14 -0.74
CA PHE A 181 0.78 -1.94 -0.81
C PHE A 181 0.35 -0.83 0.15
N LEU A 182 -0.30 0.21 -0.35
CA LEU A 182 -0.70 1.38 0.44
C LEU A 182 -2.16 1.30 0.88
N LYS A 183 -3.07 1.12 -0.07
CA LYS A 183 -4.52 1.10 0.16
C LYS A 183 -5.24 0.38 -0.97
N ARG A 184 -6.44 -0.10 -0.67
CA ARG A 184 -7.32 -0.71 -1.68
C ARG A 184 -8.78 -0.39 -1.43
N GLN A 185 -9.64 -0.66 -2.42
CA GLN A 185 -11.09 -0.64 -2.23
C GLN A 185 -11.51 -1.61 -1.13
N SER A 186 -12.55 -1.23 -0.39
CA SER A 186 -13.21 -2.13 0.56
C SER A 186 -14.05 -3.17 -0.19
N GLN A 187 -14.01 -4.42 0.26
CA GLN A 187 -14.89 -5.48 -0.24
C GLN A 187 -16.37 -5.24 0.08
N ILE A 188 -16.68 -4.35 1.02
CA ILE A 188 -18.04 -4.07 1.47
C ILE A 188 -18.68 -2.94 0.66
N GLN A 189 -17.91 -1.91 0.32
CA GLN A 189 -18.41 -0.72 -0.40
C GLN A 189 -17.34 -0.20 -1.36
N ALA A 190 -17.65 -0.09 -2.63
CA ALA A 190 -16.70 0.34 -3.67
C ALA A 190 -16.14 1.75 -3.47
N ASN A 191 -16.92 2.66 -2.86
CA ASN A 191 -16.48 4.03 -2.55
C ASN A 191 -15.71 4.16 -1.23
N GLN A 192 -15.57 3.09 -0.46
CA GLN A 192 -14.74 3.05 0.75
C GLN A 192 -13.40 2.40 0.44
N TRP A 193 -12.37 2.90 1.11
CA TRP A 193 -11.01 2.39 0.98
C TRP A 193 -10.44 2.02 2.34
N VAL A 194 -9.56 1.02 2.34
CA VAL A 194 -8.87 0.51 3.52
C VAL A 194 -7.37 0.65 3.34
N SER A 195 -6.69 0.99 4.43
CA SER A 195 -5.23 1.03 4.47
C SER A 195 -4.66 -0.38 4.50
N LEU A 196 -3.61 -0.61 3.73
CA LEU A 196 -2.78 -1.82 3.76
C LEU A 196 -1.44 -1.59 4.48
N GLN A 197 -1.29 -0.40 5.07
CA GLN A 197 -0.16 -0.04 5.93
C GLN A 197 -0.63 0.16 7.36
N PRO A 198 0.14 -0.31 8.35
CA PRO A 198 -0.15 -0.03 9.75
C PRO A 198 -0.25 1.49 9.97
N VAL A 199 -1.28 1.91 10.70
CA VAL A 199 -1.37 3.30 11.15
C VAL A 199 -0.16 3.58 12.02
N GLN A 200 0.76 4.41 11.56
CA GLN A 200 1.81 4.91 12.42
C GLN A 200 1.16 5.82 13.46
N PRO A 201 1.32 5.58 14.77
CA PRO A 201 0.89 6.54 15.75
C PRO A 201 1.63 7.85 15.47
N GLN A 202 0.89 8.89 15.09
CA GLN A 202 1.47 10.22 14.99
C GLN A 202 2.05 10.52 16.38
N ALA A 203 3.36 10.71 16.45
CA ALA A 203 3.98 11.26 17.65
C ALA A 203 3.31 12.61 17.87
N SER A 204 2.45 12.67 18.89
CA SER A 204 1.85 13.91 19.34
C SER A 204 2.98 14.79 19.81
N THR A 205 3.50 15.64 18.94
CA THR A 205 4.40 16.73 19.36
C THR A 205 3.52 17.70 20.13
N ILE A 206 3.39 17.44 21.45
CA ILE A 206 2.84 18.43 22.36
C ILE A 206 3.90 19.53 22.38
N GLN A 207 3.70 20.56 21.58
CA GLN A 207 4.43 21.81 21.75
C GLN A 207 3.93 22.45 23.04
N ILE A 208 4.70 22.28 24.12
CA ILE A 208 4.52 23.06 25.35
C ILE A 208 4.99 24.48 25.03
N PRO A 209 4.11 25.49 25.05
CA PRO A 209 4.57 26.87 24.87
C PRO A 209 5.44 27.23 26.03
N VAL A 210 6.73 27.44 25.79
CA VAL A 210 7.64 28.04 26.77
C VAL A 210 7.26 29.52 26.91
N GLY A 211 6.52 29.83 27.95
CA GLY A 211 6.20 31.21 28.29
C GLY A 211 7.45 31.98 28.66
N THR A 212 7.87 32.88 27.79
CA THR A 212 8.84 33.91 28.12
C THR A 212 8.20 34.89 29.08
N LYS A 213 8.59 34.86 30.36
CA LYS A 213 8.39 35.99 31.27
C LYS A 213 9.52 36.99 31.05
N SER A 214 9.16 38.09 30.41
CA SER A 214 9.96 39.33 30.51
C SER A 214 9.75 39.97 31.85
N LYS A 215 10.83 40.27 32.56
CA LYS A 215 11.01 41.50 33.33
C LYS A 215 12.48 41.79 33.46
#